data_c7069317c3e43e9b2c0f535bae556a4d
#
_entry.id   c7069317c3e43e9b2c0f535bae556a4d
#
_cell.length_a   1.000
_cell.length_b   1.000
_cell.length_c   1.000
_cell.angle_alpha   90.00
_cell.angle_beta   90.00
_cell.angle_gamma   90.00
#
_symmetry.space_group_name_H-M   'P 1'
#
loop_
_entity.id
_entity.type
_entity.pdbx_description
1 polymer ?
#
loop_
_entity_poly.entity_id
_entity_poly.type
_entity_poly.pdbx_seq_one_letter_code
_entity_poly.pdbx_strand_id
1 'polypeptide(L)'
;DVYKRQVFFCVYVGSCFVTVGKLFSTLFGWDYHLTMVIGAAIVFAYTIIGGYLSVVVTDFIQGLLMFFALAVVFIGSVASAGGIDNTVAFLKGIPGFLDGTHVATPILNDAGEQIVKAGQAMFGAPADYGIITIISMLAWGLGYFGMPQVLVRFLSIRSSEEIKKSRIIATTWCVICLLYTSPSP
;
A
#
# COMPACT_ATOMS: atom_id res chain seq x y z
N ASP A 1 -22.19 2.94 -21.56
CA ASP A 1 -21.49 2.64 -20.30
C ASP A 1 -19.97 2.49 -20.44
N VAL A 2 -19.45 2.02 -21.60
CA VAL A 2 -18.01 1.91 -21.86
C VAL A 2 -17.31 3.28 -21.79
N TYR A 3 -17.88 4.29 -22.44
CA TYR A 3 -17.33 5.65 -22.46
C TYR A 3 -17.29 6.30 -21.07
N LYS A 4 -18.31 6.07 -20.23
CA LYS A 4 -18.31 6.59 -18.86
C LYS A 4 -17.15 5.99 -18.05
N ARG A 5 -16.93 4.69 -18.17
CA ARG A 5 -15.79 4.02 -17.52
C ARG A 5 -14.45 4.57 -18.00
N GLN A 6 -14.30 4.79 -19.32
CA GLN A 6 -13.07 5.36 -19.88
C GLN A 6 -12.72 6.72 -19.28
N VAL A 7 -13.68 7.63 -19.14
CA VAL A 7 -13.44 8.95 -18.53
C VAL A 7 -12.90 8.82 -17.10
N PHE A 8 -13.55 8.02 -16.27
CA PHE A 8 -13.09 7.82 -14.88
C PHE A 8 -11.73 7.14 -14.82
N PHE A 9 -11.48 6.16 -15.72
CA PHE A 9 -10.19 5.48 -15.76
C PHE A 9 -9.06 6.35 -16.28
N CYS A 10 -9.31 7.28 -17.20
CA CYS A 10 -8.30 8.23 -17.64
C CYS A 10 -7.79 9.09 -16.46
N VAL A 11 -8.70 9.59 -15.62
CA VAL A 11 -8.33 10.35 -14.42
C VAL A 11 -7.54 9.49 -13.43
N TYR A 12 -7.97 8.25 -13.21
CA TYR A 12 -7.28 7.31 -12.33
C TYR A 12 -5.87 6.98 -12.82
N VAL A 13 -5.71 6.66 -14.11
CA VAL A 13 -4.41 6.38 -14.72
C VAL A 13 -3.50 7.61 -14.66
N GLY A 14 -4.06 8.79 -14.91
CA GLY A 14 -3.33 10.05 -14.75
C GLY A 14 -2.77 10.23 -13.35
N SER A 15 -3.55 9.93 -12.30
CA SER A 15 -3.08 10.00 -10.92
C SER A 15 -1.95 8.98 -10.61
N CYS A 16 -2.01 7.79 -11.21
CA CYS A 16 -0.94 6.79 -11.09
C CYS A 16 0.38 7.30 -11.69
N PHE A 17 0.35 7.95 -12.86
CA PHE A 17 1.55 8.51 -13.47
C PHE A 17 2.13 9.68 -12.66
N VAL A 18 1.28 10.53 -12.08
CA VAL A 18 1.70 11.58 -11.13
C VAL A 18 2.45 10.97 -9.94
N THR A 19 1.94 9.86 -9.40
CA THR A 19 2.58 9.16 -8.28
C THR A 19 3.95 8.62 -8.67
N VAL A 20 4.06 7.99 -9.84
CA VAL A 20 5.34 7.51 -10.38
C VAL A 20 6.33 8.65 -10.55
N GLY A 21 5.90 9.77 -11.16
CA GLY A 21 6.74 10.95 -11.33
C GLY A 21 7.27 11.51 -10.02
N LYS A 22 6.40 11.64 -9.01
CA LYS A 22 6.79 12.10 -7.67
C LYS A 22 7.78 11.14 -7.00
N LEU A 23 7.51 9.83 -7.05
CA LEU A 23 8.36 8.83 -6.44
C LEU A 23 9.79 8.89 -6.98
N PHE A 24 9.95 8.87 -8.30
CA PHE A 24 11.28 8.90 -8.92
C PHE A 24 11.98 10.25 -8.74
N SER A 25 11.24 11.34 -8.79
CA SER A 25 11.80 12.66 -8.50
C SER A 25 12.33 12.75 -7.07
N THR A 26 11.60 12.19 -6.10
CA THR A 26 12.02 12.20 -4.69
C THR A 26 13.21 11.28 -4.43
N LEU A 27 13.24 10.09 -5.05
CA LEU A 27 14.31 9.10 -4.81
C LEU A 27 15.62 9.41 -5.54
N PHE A 28 15.53 9.88 -6.79
CA PHE A 28 16.68 10.07 -7.66
C PHE A 28 17.02 11.54 -7.96
N GLY A 29 16.18 12.48 -7.53
CA GLY A 29 16.35 13.90 -7.82
C GLY A 29 16.16 14.26 -9.30
N TRP A 30 15.52 13.40 -10.09
CA TRP A 30 15.28 13.63 -11.49
C TRP A 30 14.11 14.57 -11.73
N ASP A 31 14.06 15.17 -12.92
CA ASP A 31 12.95 16.02 -13.31
C ASP A 31 11.62 15.24 -13.28
N TYR A 32 10.62 15.83 -12.64
CA TYR A 32 9.30 15.22 -12.44
C TYR A 32 8.61 14.85 -13.77
N HIS A 33 8.64 15.76 -14.74
CA HIS A 33 7.96 15.52 -16.01
C HIS A 33 8.66 14.45 -16.84
N LEU A 34 9.98 14.44 -16.84
CA LEU A 34 10.78 13.44 -17.52
C LEU A 34 10.50 12.04 -16.97
N THR A 35 10.51 11.89 -15.65
CA THR A 35 10.28 10.60 -14.99
C THR A 35 8.85 10.09 -15.18
N MET A 36 7.87 10.99 -15.15
CA MET A 36 6.48 10.65 -15.44
C MET A 36 6.30 10.12 -16.87
N VAL A 37 6.91 10.79 -17.86
CA VAL A 37 6.81 10.38 -19.27
C VAL A 37 7.55 9.06 -19.53
N ILE A 38 8.74 8.88 -18.97
CA ILE A 38 9.50 7.62 -19.09
C ILE A 38 8.74 6.48 -18.45
N GLY A 39 8.20 6.66 -17.23
CA GLY A 39 7.40 5.66 -16.56
C GLY A 39 6.15 5.26 -17.36
N ALA A 40 5.44 6.26 -17.91
CA ALA A 40 4.29 6.01 -18.78
C ALA A 40 4.69 5.23 -20.03
N ALA A 41 5.77 5.63 -20.70
CA ALA A 41 6.26 4.97 -21.93
C ALA A 41 6.61 3.50 -21.67
N ILE A 42 7.27 3.18 -20.56
CA ILE A 42 7.60 1.79 -20.18
C ILE A 42 6.33 0.98 -19.98
N VAL A 43 5.35 1.53 -19.23
CA VAL A 43 4.07 0.84 -18.97
C VAL A 43 3.32 0.57 -20.27
N PHE A 44 3.23 1.56 -21.15
CA PHE A 44 2.59 1.39 -22.46
C PHE A 44 3.32 0.36 -23.32
N ALA A 45 4.66 0.40 -23.37
CA ALA A 45 5.45 -0.51 -24.18
C ALA A 45 5.19 -1.98 -23.79
N TYR A 46 5.34 -2.35 -22.52
CA TYR A 46 5.13 -3.74 -22.12
C TYR A 46 3.66 -4.16 -22.20
N THR A 47 2.73 -3.24 -22.01
CA THR A 47 1.29 -3.55 -22.11
C THR A 47 0.87 -3.79 -23.55
N ILE A 48 1.39 -3.01 -24.51
CA ILE A 48 1.10 -3.18 -25.95
C ILE A 48 1.71 -4.49 -26.46
N ILE A 49 2.95 -4.80 -26.08
CA ILE A 49 3.66 -6.00 -26.56
C ILE A 49 3.09 -7.29 -25.97
N GLY A 50 2.83 -7.31 -24.66
CA GLY A 50 2.47 -8.53 -23.96
C GLY A 50 1.01 -8.65 -23.55
N GLY A 51 0.20 -7.61 -23.77
CA GLY A 51 -1.22 -7.59 -23.42
C GLY A 51 -1.50 -7.94 -21.95
N TYR A 52 -2.62 -8.59 -21.69
CA TYR A 52 -3.06 -8.96 -20.33
C TYR A 52 -2.08 -9.90 -19.62
N LEU A 53 -1.49 -10.85 -20.33
CA LEU A 53 -0.54 -11.80 -19.74
C LEU A 53 0.70 -11.10 -19.18
N SER A 54 1.22 -10.11 -19.91
CA SER A 54 2.36 -9.30 -19.47
C SER A 54 2.05 -8.58 -18.16
N VAL A 55 0.86 -7.99 -18.05
CA VAL A 55 0.43 -7.29 -16.83
C VAL A 55 0.37 -8.26 -15.65
N VAL A 56 -0.25 -9.43 -15.82
CA VAL A 56 -0.36 -10.44 -14.74
C VAL A 56 1.00 -10.94 -14.26
N VAL A 57 1.92 -11.24 -15.20
CA VAL A 57 3.28 -11.68 -14.87
C VAL A 57 4.06 -10.58 -14.15
N THR A 58 3.95 -9.34 -14.62
CA THR A 58 4.61 -8.19 -13.98
C THR A 58 4.06 -7.96 -12.57
N ASP A 59 2.75 -8.01 -12.38
CA ASP A 59 2.11 -7.88 -11.07
C ASP A 59 2.58 -8.97 -10.10
N PHE A 60 2.72 -10.20 -10.58
CA PHE A 60 3.22 -11.31 -9.77
C PHE A 60 4.66 -11.08 -9.31
N ILE A 61 5.55 -10.70 -10.23
CA ILE A 61 6.96 -10.41 -9.91
C ILE A 61 7.05 -9.24 -8.94
N GLN A 62 6.30 -8.16 -9.18
CA GLN A 62 6.26 -6.99 -8.30
C GLN A 62 5.73 -7.36 -6.91
N GLY A 63 4.70 -8.21 -6.83
CA GLY A 63 4.18 -8.72 -5.57
C GLY A 63 5.24 -9.48 -4.77
N LEU A 64 6.00 -10.36 -5.42
CA LEU A 64 7.11 -11.08 -4.78
C LEU A 64 8.20 -10.11 -4.29
N LEU A 65 8.62 -9.17 -5.13
CA LEU A 65 9.63 -8.17 -4.76
C LEU A 65 9.17 -7.34 -3.55
N MET A 66 7.89 -6.91 -3.54
CA MET A 66 7.32 -6.17 -2.43
C MET A 66 7.32 -7.00 -1.14
N PHE A 67 6.98 -8.29 -1.22
CA PHE A 67 7.02 -9.20 -0.07
C PHE A 67 8.43 -9.31 0.52
N PHE A 68 9.44 -9.55 -0.32
CA PHE A 68 10.83 -9.62 0.13
C PHE A 68 11.33 -8.29 0.68
N ALA A 69 11.00 -7.17 0.04
CA ALA A 69 11.39 -5.85 0.52
C ALA A 69 10.79 -5.56 1.91
N LEU A 70 9.51 -5.86 2.11
CA LEU A 70 8.86 -5.72 3.41
C LEU A 70 9.53 -6.64 4.45
N ALA A 71 9.83 -7.90 4.09
CA ALA A 71 10.52 -8.83 5.00
C ALA A 71 11.88 -8.28 5.46
N VAL A 72 12.66 -7.74 4.52
CA VAL A 72 13.96 -7.12 4.83
C VAL A 72 13.81 -5.91 5.75
N VAL A 73 12.87 -5.03 5.46
CA VAL A 73 12.61 -3.83 6.28
C VAL A 73 12.19 -4.24 7.70
N PHE A 74 11.29 -5.20 7.84
CA PHE A 74 10.85 -5.66 9.16
C PHE A 74 11.99 -6.30 9.96
N ILE A 75 12.67 -7.26 9.38
CA ILE A 75 13.80 -7.92 10.05
C ILE A 75 14.85 -6.88 10.43
N GLY A 76 15.16 -5.94 9.52
CA GLY A 76 16.10 -4.85 9.78
C GLY A 76 15.64 -3.94 10.91
N SER A 77 14.35 -3.57 10.93
CA SER A 77 13.78 -2.73 11.99
C SER A 77 13.82 -3.40 13.35
N VAL A 78 13.41 -4.69 13.41
CA VAL A 78 13.46 -5.46 14.67
C VAL A 78 14.90 -5.66 15.15
N ALA A 79 15.83 -5.94 14.25
CA ALA A 79 17.25 -6.08 14.59
C ALA A 79 17.84 -4.76 15.11
N SER A 80 17.50 -3.64 14.47
CA SER A 80 17.94 -2.31 14.90
C SER A 80 17.35 -1.88 16.25
N ALA A 81 16.14 -2.35 16.58
CA ALA A 81 15.50 -2.11 17.87
C ALA A 81 16.07 -2.98 19.01
N GLY A 82 17.00 -3.90 18.71
CA GLY A 82 17.59 -4.80 19.69
C GLY A 82 16.76 -6.04 20.00
N GLY A 83 15.89 -6.45 19.05
CA GLY A 83 15.10 -7.67 19.13
C GLY A 83 13.59 -7.45 19.34
N ILE A 84 12.86 -8.55 19.27
CA ILE A 84 11.39 -8.52 19.33
C ILE A 84 10.89 -7.98 20.68
N ASP A 85 11.54 -8.34 21.78
CA ASP A 85 11.09 -7.92 23.12
C ASP A 85 11.18 -6.41 23.31
N ASN A 86 12.27 -5.81 22.85
CA ASN A 86 12.45 -4.35 22.87
C ASN A 86 11.46 -3.65 21.94
N THR A 87 11.22 -4.22 20.77
CA THR A 87 10.21 -3.68 19.83
C THR A 87 8.81 -3.72 20.45
N VAL A 88 8.42 -4.81 21.07
CA VAL A 88 7.11 -4.94 21.75
C VAL A 88 7.03 -4.00 22.95
N ALA A 89 8.09 -3.86 23.73
CA ALA A 89 8.14 -2.91 24.84
C ALA A 89 7.97 -1.46 24.37
N PHE A 90 8.61 -1.10 23.25
CA PHE A 90 8.46 0.22 22.62
C PHE A 90 7.03 0.46 22.15
N LEU A 91 6.42 -0.51 21.44
CA LEU A 91 5.05 -0.41 20.95
C LEU A 91 4.02 -0.27 22.09
N LYS A 92 4.23 -0.97 23.21
CA LYS A 92 3.41 -0.81 24.42
C LYS A 92 3.54 0.58 25.06
N GLY A 93 4.66 1.24 24.86
CA GLY A 93 4.90 2.60 25.34
C GLY A 93 4.19 3.69 24.52
N ILE A 94 3.71 3.38 23.32
CA ILE A 94 3.01 4.35 22.46
C ILE A 94 1.53 4.42 22.87
N PRO A 95 1.04 5.60 23.29
CA PRO A 95 -0.36 5.74 23.74
C PRO A 95 -1.35 5.42 22.60
N GLY A 96 -2.28 4.51 22.85
CA GLY A 96 -3.34 4.12 21.90
C GLY A 96 -2.91 3.20 20.76
N PHE A 97 -1.64 2.82 20.65
CA PHE A 97 -1.15 2.02 19.53
C PHE A 97 -1.71 0.58 19.50
N LEU A 98 -1.85 -0.05 20.65
CA LEU A 98 -2.39 -1.41 20.76
C LEU A 98 -3.89 -1.45 21.05
N ASP A 99 -4.55 -0.31 21.07
CA ASP A 99 -5.99 -0.20 21.30
C ASP A 99 -6.69 0.02 19.95
N GLY A 100 -7.52 -0.92 19.54
CA GLY A 100 -8.26 -0.84 18.27
C GLY A 100 -9.32 0.27 18.21
N THR A 101 -9.56 0.98 19.31
CA THR A 101 -10.51 2.10 19.40
C THR A 101 -9.84 3.46 19.38
N HIS A 102 -8.52 3.50 19.46
CA HIS A 102 -7.73 4.73 19.47
C HIS A 102 -6.67 4.73 18.36
N VAL A 103 -6.26 5.90 17.96
CA VAL A 103 -5.16 6.12 17.00
C VAL A 103 -4.04 6.87 17.70
N ALA A 104 -2.82 6.34 17.59
CA ALA A 104 -1.64 7.05 18.03
C ALA A 104 -1.43 8.30 17.16
N THR A 105 -1.39 9.48 17.76
CA THR A 105 -1.21 10.75 17.05
C THR A 105 0.26 11.18 17.10
N PRO A 106 0.96 11.28 15.95
CA PRO A 106 2.32 11.81 15.93
C PRO A 106 2.34 13.30 16.27
N ILE A 107 3.32 13.75 17.03
CA ILE A 107 3.55 15.17 17.25
C ILE A 107 4.37 15.70 16.08
N LEU A 108 3.81 16.63 15.32
CA LEU A 108 4.44 17.23 14.15
C LEU A 108 5.08 18.58 14.52
N ASN A 109 6.17 18.93 13.83
CA ASN A 109 6.74 20.27 13.86
C ASN A 109 5.98 21.20 12.89
N ASP A 110 6.35 22.48 12.84
CA ASP A 110 5.73 23.47 11.95
C ASP A 110 5.90 23.14 10.45
N ALA A 111 6.87 22.28 10.12
CA ALA A 111 7.09 21.78 8.76
C ALA A 111 6.24 20.52 8.43
N GLY A 112 5.45 20.00 9.38
CA GLY A 112 4.64 18.80 9.20
C GLY A 112 5.42 17.49 9.35
N GLU A 113 6.65 17.53 9.87
CA GLU A 113 7.49 16.36 10.13
C GLU A 113 7.32 15.88 11.57
N GLN A 114 7.37 14.58 11.80
CA GLN A 114 7.28 14.02 13.14
C GLN A 114 8.47 14.40 14.00
N ILE A 115 8.21 14.89 15.21
CA ILE A 115 9.25 15.25 16.15
C ILE A 115 9.90 13.98 16.69
N VAL A 116 11.23 13.88 16.53
CA VAL A 116 12.05 12.81 17.08
C VAL A 116 12.93 13.38 18.19
N LYS A 117 12.81 12.84 19.41
CA LYS A 117 13.70 13.18 20.54
C LYS A 117 14.48 11.94 20.98
N ALA A 118 15.77 12.09 21.12
CA ALA A 118 16.68 10.98 21.50
C ALA A 118 16.54 9.73 20.61
N GLY A 119 16.26 9.90 19.31
CA GLY A 119 16.07 8.79 18.36
C GLY A 119 14.69 8.12 18.44
N GLN A 120 13.77 8.62 19.26
CA GLN A 120 12.42 8.10 19.38
C GLN A 120 11.39 9.10 18.85
N ALA A 121 10.45 8.60 18.07
CA ALA A 121 9.31 9.37 17.58
C ALA A 121 8.39 9.76 18.74
N MET A 122 7.98 11.01 18.79
CA MET A 122 7.11 11.54 19.85
C MET A 122 5.63 11.41 19.45
N PHE A 123 4.83 10.88 20.39
CA PHE A 123 3.38 10.71 20.21
C PHE A 123 2.64 11.56 21.23
N GLY A 124 1.52 12.15 20.80
CA GLY A 124 0.61 12.91 21.64
C GLY A 124 -0.44 12.02 22.32
N ALA A 125 -1.48 12.67 22.84
CA ALA A 125 -2.64 11.95 23.37
C ALA A 125 -3.32 11.13 22.25
N PRO A 126 -3.77 9.87 22.53
CA PRO A 126 -4.45 9.07 21.55
C PRO A 126 -5.76 9.75 21.11
N ALA A 127 -6.05 9.73 19.82
CA ALA A 127 -7.31 10.21 19.28
C ALA A 127 -8.33 9.08 19.20
N ASP A 128 -9.60 9.38 19.47
CA ASP A 128 -10.68 8.40 19.36
C ASP A 128 -10.92 7.99 17.91
N TYR A 129 -10.99 6.71 17.65
CA TYR A 129 -11.36 6.17 16.36
C TYR A 129 -12.89 6.13 16.26
N GLY A 130 -13.48 7.21 15.76
CA GLY A 130 -14.93 7.35 15.69
C GLY A 130 -15.59 6.25 14.83
N ILE A 131 -16.78 5.80 15.22
CA ILE A 131 -17.56 4.78 14.50
C ILE A 131 -17.75 5.15 13.02
N ILE A 132 -17.94 6.43 12.71
CA ILE A 132 -18.08 6.94 11.34
C ILE A 132 -16.79 6.69 10.55
N THR A 133 -15.63 6.87 11.15
CA THR A 133 -14.33 6.60 10.52
C THR A 133 -14.17 5.12 10.22
N ILE A 134 -14.54 4.26 11.17
CA ILE A 134 -14.50 2.79 10.98
C ILE A 134 -15.41 2.37 9.82
N ILE A 135 -16.66 2.86 9.79
CA ILE A 135 -17.60 2.56 8.70
C ILE A 135 -17.06 3.07 7.36
N SER A 136 -16.49 4.27 7.32
CA SER A 136 -15.90 4.85 6.10
C SER A 136 -14.74 4.02 5.57
N MET A 137 -13.87 3.53 6.45
CA MET A 137 -12.76 2.65 6.07
C MET A 137 -13.24 1.28 5.56
N LEU A 138 -14.25 0.71 6.19
CA LEU A 138 -14.87 -0.54 5.74
C LEU A 138 -15.60 -0.37 4.39
N ALA A 139 -16.24 0.78 4.16
CA ALA A 139 -16.93 1.09 2.91
C ALA A 139 -15.97 1.11 1.72
N TRP A 140 -14.71 1.51 1.91
CA TRP A 140 -13.70 1.44 0.86
C TRP A 140 -13.46 -0.01 0.40
N GLY A 141 -13.39 -0.96 1.33
CA GLY A 141 -13.28 -2.38 1.01
C GLY A 141 -14.44 -2.88 0.12
N LEU A 142 -15.66 -2.43 0.39
CA LEU A 142 -16.83 -2.74 -0.45
C LEU A 142 -16.70 -2.16 -1.86
N GLY A 143 -16.18 -0.94 -2.01
CA GLY A 143 -15.94 -0.31 -3.32
C GLY A 143 -14.93 -1.06 -4.18
N TYR A 144 -13.98 -1.75 -3.55
CA TYR A 144 -12.94 -2.51 -4.24
C TYR A 144 -13.52 -3.67 -5.08
N PHE A 145 -14.63 -4.28 -4.66
CA PHE A 145 -15.31 -5.33 -5.44
C PHE A 145 -15.86 -4.85 -6.78
N GLY A 146 -16.17 -3.57 -6.91
CA GLY A 146 -16.66 -2.96 -8.15
C GLY A 146 -15.56 -2.52 -9.11
N MET A 147 -14.28 -2.61 -8.74
CA MET A 147 -13.18 -2.18 -9.59
C MET A 147 -12.97 -3.13 -10.77
N PRO A 148 -13.03 -2.66 -12.02
CA PRO A 148 -12.88 -3.49 -13.21
C PRO A 148 -11.58 -4.28 -13.25
N GLN A 149 -10.49 -3.72 -12.77
CA GLN A 149 -9.20 -4.41 -12.68
C GLN A 149 -9.23 -5.65 -11.78
N VAL A 150 -10.05 -5.65 -10.73
CA VAL A 150 -10.26 -6.81 -9.85
C VAL A 150 -11.18 -7.81 -10.53
N LEU A 151 -12.27 -7.34 -11.14
CA LEU A 151 -13.23 -8.19 -11.85
C LEU A 151 -12.58 -8.93 -13.02
N VAL A 152 -11.76 -8.26 -13.82
CA VAL A 152 -11.04 -8.89 -14.95
C VAL A 152 -10.16 -10.06 -14.47
N ARG A 153 -9.53 -9.93 -13.31
CA ARG A 153 -8.71 -11.01 -12.73
C ARG A 153 -9.54 -12.24 -12.36
N PHE A 154 -10.74 -12.04 -11.79
CA PHE A 154 -11.67 -13.14 -11.52
C PHE A 154 -12.21 -13.78 -12.80
N LEU A 155 -12.50 -12.98 -13.83
CA LEU A 155 -12.99 -13.47 -15.12
C LEU A 155 -11.93 -14.26 -15.91
N SER A 156 -10.66 -14.02 -15.64
CA SER A 156 -9.55 -14.70 -16.31
C SER A 156 -9.16 -16.03 -15.68
N ILE A 157 -9.78 -16.44 -14.59
CA ILE A 157 -9.53 -17.71 -13.91
C ILE A 157 -10.08 -18.87 -14.76
N ARG A 158 -9.30 -19.90 -14.94
CA ARG A 158 -9.58 -21.04 -15.84
C ARG A 158 -10.78 -21.89 -15.42
N SER A 159 -10.97 -22.08 -14.11
CA SER A 159 -12.06 -22.89 -13.58
C SER A 159 -12.57 -22.36 -12.23
N SER A 160 -13.82 -22.67 -11.90
CA SER A 160 -14.43 -22.27 -10.63
C SER A 160 -13.74 -22.90 -9.40
N GLU A 161 -13.08 -24.04 -9.55
CA GLU A 161 -12.32 -24.67 -8.47
C GLU A 161 -11.05 -23.89 -8.13
N GLU A 162 -10.41 -23.29 -9.13
CA GLU A 162 -9.23 -22.46 -8.94
C GLU A 162 -9.55 -21.15 -8.21
N ILE A 163 -10.81 -20.70 -8.27
CA ILE A 163 -11.26 -19.52 -7.50
C ILE A 163 -11.07 -19.74 -5.99
N LYS A 164 -11.34 -20.96 -5.48
CA LYS A 164 -11.14 -21.28 -4.07
C LYS A 164 -9.66 -21.17 -3.67
N LYS A 165 -8.76 -21.71 -4.52
CA LYS A 165 -7.31 -21.63 -4.30
C LYS A 165 -6.83 -20.18 -4.37
N SER A 166 -7.26 -19.43 -5.38
CA SER A 166 -6.94 -18.02 -5.54
C SER A 166 -7.38 -17.19 -4.34
N ARG A 167 -8.58 -17.43 -3.82
CA ARG A 167 -9.10 -16.75 -2.64
C ARG A 167 -8.24 -17.03 -1.40
N ILE A 168 -7.86 -18.29 -1.17
CA ILE A 168 -7.02 -18.66 -0.01
C ILE A 168 -5.66 -17.96 -0.12
N ILE A 169 -5.02 -18.02 -1.28
CA ILE A 169 -3.73 -17.38 -1.52
C ILE A 169 -3.84 -15.87 -1.32
N ALA A 170 -4.84 -15.22 -1.93
CA ALA A 170 -5.03 -13.78 -1.81
C ALA A 170 -5.33 -13.34 -0.37
N THR A 171 -6.19 -14.09 0.35
CA THR A 171 -6.51 -13.77 1.74
C THR A 171 -5.29 -13.95 2.64
N THR A 172 -4.55 -15.05 2.49
CA THR A 172 -3.31 -15.30 3.24
C THR A 172 -2.28 -14.21 2.97
N TRP A 173 -2.11 -13.84 1.70
CA TRP A 173 -1.22 -12.76 1.30
C TRP A 173 -1.62 -11.43 1.92
N CYS A 174 -2.90 -11.06 1.85
CA CYS A 174 -3.40 -9.84 2.45
C CYS A 174 -3.20 -9.84 3.97
N VAL A 175 -3.47 -10.94 4.67
CA VAL A 175 -3.25 -11.04 6.12
C VAL A 175 -1.77 -10.84 6.46
N ILE A 176 -0.88 -11.51 5.74
CA ILE A 176 0.57 -11.34 5.93
C ILE A 176 0.98 -9.89 5.67
N CYS A 177 0.56 -9.29 4.56
CA CYS A 177 0.90 -7.91 4.22
C CYS A 177 0.29 -6.92 5.23
N LEU A 178 -0.94 -7.13 5.68
CA LEU A 178 -1.61 -6.26 6.65
C LEU A 178 -0.96 -6.34 8.04
N LEU A 179 -0.59 -7.53 8.49
CA LEU A 179 0.18 -7.68 9.74
C LEU A 179 1.54 -6.98 9.66
N TYR A 180 2.08 -6.89 8.45
CA TYR A 180 3.37 -6.27 8.18
C TYR A 180 3.30 -4.74 8.02
N THR A 181 2.22 -4.25 7.43
CA THR A 181 1.97 -2.83 7.17
C THR A 181 1.07 -2.17 8.21
N SER A 182 0.64 -2.94 9.22
CA SER A 182 -0.14 -2.42 10.34
C SER A 182 0.71 -1.47 11.18
N PRO A 183 0.14 -0.39 11.61
CA PRO A 183 0.47 0.96 11.21
C PRO A 183 1.82 1.36 11.73
N SER A 184 2.73 1.72 10.85
CA SER A 184 3.67 2.75 11.23
C SER A 184 2.92 4.07 11.10
N PRO A 185 2.82 4.86 12.15
CA PRO A 185 2.32 6.21 12.08
C PRO A 185 3.17 7.04 11.12
#